data_d9d3c3dff724fabe59f54893ba392605
#
_entry.id   d9d3c3dff724fabe59f54893ba392605
#
_cell.length_a   1.000
_cell.length_b   1.000
_cell.length_c   1.000
_cell.angle_alpha   90.00
_cell.angle_beta   90.00
_cell.angle_gamma   90.00
#
_symmetry.space_group_name_H-M   'P 1'
#
loop_
_entity.id
_entity.type
_entity.pdbx_description
1 polymer ?
#
loop_
_entity_poly.entity_id
_entity_poly.type
_entity_poly.pdbx_seq_one_letter_code
_entity_poly.pdbx_strand_id
1 'polypeptide(L)'
;MTDQQHTPDTVPSSVPAVVGVLGGGRMGGGIAHAFLVSGSSEVVVVERDAQSAEAAEERIEADLAASLERGKIDGDLDEWAQRLTVSVDRADFARCDLVVEAVFEDMQVKIEALTDVEAHLREDAWLASNTSSLSIDEIATHLQRPERFCGLHYFNPVPASKLVEVVIGEQTGAELQALSTEWVRGLGKTPVVVKDAPGFASSRLGVAIALEAIRMVEEGVASPEDIDAAMVLGYKFPVGPLALTDIVGLDVRLGIAEYLESQLGERFAPPQLMRDMVARGELGRKSGKGFYDYS
;
A
#
# COMPACT_ATOMS: atom_id res chain seq x y z
N MET A 1 -50.52 -15.83 18.26
CA MET A 1 -49.22 -15.28 18.58
C MET A 1 -48.22 -15.95 17.66
N THR A 2 -47.96 -15.32 16.54
CA THR A 2 -47.07 -15.83 15.49
C THR A 2 -45.68 -15.19 15.72
N ASP A 3 -44.74 -16.03 16.06
CA ASP A 3 -43.34 -15.71 16.24
C ASP A 3 -42.74 -15.35 14.88
N GLN A 4 -42.51 -14.06 14.63
CA GLN A 4 -41.75 -13.61 13.47
C GLN A 4 -40.26 -13.76 13.80
N GLN A 5 -39.65 -14.80 13.25
CA GLN A 5 -38.20 -14.94 13.19
C GLN A 5 -37.59 -13.75 12.45
N HIS A 6 -36.93 -12.89 13.18
CA HIS A 6 -36.13 -11.80 12.65
C HIS A 6 -34.87 -12.42 12.01
N THR A 7 -34.89 -12.58 10.69
CA THR A 7 -33.65 -12.80 9.93
C THR A 7 -32.82 -11.53 10.06
N PRO A 8 -31.54 -11.61 10.50
CA PRO A 8 -30.71 -10.42 10.47
C PRO A 8 -30.54 -9.97 9.02
N ASP A 9 -30.95 -8.74 8.72
CA ASP A 9 -30.62 -8.07 7.47
C ASP A 9 -29.10 -8.07 7.35
N THR A 10 -28.56 -8.88 6.44
CA THR A 10 -27.17 -8.81 6.06
C THR A 10 -26.98 -7.46 5.38
N VAL A 11 -26.37 -6.51 6.09
CA VAL A 11 -25.88 -5.27 5.49
C VAL A 11 -24.96 -5.70 4.34
N PRO A 12 -25.18 -5.24 3.09
CA PRO A 12 -24.31 -5.59 1.98
C PRO A 12 -22.88 -5.27 2.37
N SER A 13 -21.96 -6.21 2.19
CA SER A 13 -20.54 -5.99 2.43
C SER A 13 -20.10 -4.76 1.63
N SER A 14 -19.49 -3.78 2.31
CA SER A 14 -18.97 -2.58 1.65
C SER A 14 -17.67 -2.85 0.88
N VAL A 15 -17.19 -4.08 0.83
CA VAL A 15 -16.02 -4.53 0.08
C VAL A 15 -16.39 -5.49 -1.03
N PRO A 16 -15.60 -5.62 -2.12
CA PRO A 16 -15.85 -6.58 -3.19
C PRO A 16 -15.91 -8.01 -2.66
N ALA A 17 -16.77 -8.84 -3.26
CA ALA A 17 -16.97 -10.22 -2.82
C ALA A 17 -15.74 -11.09 -3.10
N VAL A 18 -15.18 -11.00 -4.31
CA VAL A 18 -13.98 -11.74 -4.72
C VAL A 18 -12.87 -10.74 -5.10
N VAL A 19 -11.77 -10.78 -4.35
CA VAL A 19 -10.65 -9.86 -4.56
C VAL A 19 -9.40 -10.61 -5.00
N GLY A 20 -8.81 -10.16 -6.10
CA GLY A 20 -7.52 -10.63 -6.56
C GLY A 20 -6.38 -9.75 -6.04
N VAL A 21 -5.23 -10.34 -5.77
CA VAL A 21 -3.99 -9.63 -5.46
C VAL A 21 -2.87 -10.20 -6.32
N LEU A 22 -2.28 -9.35 -7.15
CA LEU A 22 -1.13 -9.72 -7.95
C LEU A 22 0.16 -9.41 -7.18
N GLY A 23 0.88 -10.46 -6.80
CA GLY A 23 2.06 -10.38 -5.93
C GLY A 23 1.69 -10.45 -4.44
N GLY A 24 2.01 -11.58 -3.79
CA GLY A 24 1.74 -11.87 -2.37
C GLY A 24 2.90 -11.52 -1.44
N GLY A 25 3.79 -10.61 -1.84
CA GLY A 25 4.85 -10.09 -0.99
C GLY A 25 4.30 -9.39 0.27
N ARG A 26 5.17 -8.66 1.00
CA ARG A 26 4.79 -7.98 2.24
C ARG A 26 3.55 -7.10 2.09
N MET A 27 3.47 -6.33 1.00
CA MET A 27 2.31 -5.46 0.76
C MET A 27 1.09 -6.26 0.31
N GLY A 28 1.25 -7.09 -0.72
CA GLY A 28 0.13 -7.87 -1.26
C GLY A 28 -0.45 -8.87 -0.27
N GLY A 29 0.38 -9.56 0.52
CA GLY A 29 -0.10 -10.43 1.59
C GLY A 29 -0.93 -9.66 2.64
N GLY A 30 -0.46 -8.48 3.05
CA GLY A 30 -1.22 -7.62 3.95
C GLY A 30 -2.52 -7.08 3.35
N ILE A 31 -2.56 -6.79 2.04
CA ILE A 31 -3.77 -6.39 1.30
C ILE A 31 -4.75 -7.57 1.26
N ALA A 32 -4.29 -8.77 0.89
CA ALA A 32 -5.10 -9.99 0.88
C ALA A 32 -5.73 -10.26 2.27
N HIS A 33 -4.92 -10.23 3.33
CA HIS A 33 -5.40 -10.34 4.71
C HIS A 33 -6.47 -9.30 5.03
N ALA A 34 -6.25 -8.02 4.67
CA ALA A 34 -7.21 -6.95 4.97
C ALA A 34 -8.58 -7.18 4.33
N PHE A 35 -8.62 -7.65 3.08
CA PHE A 35 -9.89 -7.97 2.41
C PHE A 35 -10.57 -9.20 3.00
N LEU A 36 -9.82 -10.27 3.30
CA LEU A 36 -10.36 -11.47 3.96
C LEU A 36 -11.08 -11.12 5.26
N VAL A 37 -10.41 -10.40 6.16
CA VAL A 37 -10.95 -10.08 7.50
C VAL A 37 -12.03 -9.00 7.48
N SER A 38 -12.21 -8.30 6.35
CA SER A 38 -13.21 -7.23 6.20
C SER A 38 -14.47 -7.67 5.45
N GLY A 39 -14.60 -8.95 5.12
CA GLY A 39 -15.84 -9.52 4.62
C GLY A 39 -15.87 -9.93 3.15
N SER A 40 -14.74 -9.88 2.41
CA SER A 40 -14.67 -10.55 1.10
C SER A 40 -14.88 -12.05 1.27
N SER A 41 -15.68 -12.66 0.41
CA SER A 41 -16.00 -14.09 0.47
C SER A 41 -14.80 -14.95 0.04
N GLU A 42 -13.99 -14.42 -0.87
CA GLU A 42 -12.78 -15.08 -1.38
C GLU A 42 -11.70 -14.05 -1.71
N VAL A 43 -10.43 -14.42 -1.48
CA VAL A 43 -9.26 -13.68 -1.96
C VAL A 43 -8.37 -14.61 -2.78
N VAL A 44 -7.98 -14.15 -3.97
CA VAL A 44 -7.13 -14.88 -4.91
C VAL A 44 -5.79 -14.16 -4.99
N VAL A 45 -4.70 -14.81 -4.60
CA VAL A 45 -3.35 -14.26 -4.72
C VAL A 45 -2.64 -14.99 -5.85
N VAL A 46 -2.09 -14.24 -6.80
CA VAL A 46 -1.30 -14.83 -7.90
C VAL A 46 0.12 -14.33 -7.82
N GLU A 47 1.05 -15.27 -7.78
CA GLU A 47 2.48 -15.04 -7.71
C GLU A 47 3.17 -15.44 -9.03
N ARG A 48 4.43 -15.02 -9.16
CA ARG A 48 5.25 -15.27 -10.36
C ARG A 48 5.73 -16.72 -10.49
N ASP A 49 5.89 -17.42 -9.37
CA ASP A 49 6.40 -18.79 -9.29
C ASP A 49 5.88 -19.52 -8.04
N ALA A 50 6.00 -20.85 -8.04
CA ALA A 50 5.49 -21.69 -6.96
C ALA A 50 6.14 -21.42 -5.59
N GLN A 51 7.43 -21.09 -5.56
CA GLN A 51 8.13 -20.76 -4.31
C GLN A 51 7.60 -19.46 -3.71
N SER A 52 7.36 -18.46 -4.55
CA SER A 52 6.76 -17.19 -4.12
C SER A 52 5.32 -17.38 -3.65
N ALA A 53 4.56 -18.28 -4.28
CA ALA A 53 3.19 -18.62 -3.91
C ALA A 53 3.15 -19.28 -2.53
N GLU A 54 3.97 -20.31 -2.27
CA GLU A 54 4.08 -20.95 -0.95
C GLU A 54 4.43 -19.93 0.15
N ALA A 55 5.42 -19.07 -0.10
CA ALA A 55 5.81 -18.04 0.86
C ALA A 55 4.72 -16.95 1.08
N ALA A 56 3.87 -16.71 0.08
CA ALA A 56 2.73 -15.80 0.22
C ALA A 56 1.62 -16.42 1.07
N GLU A 57 1.29 -17.68 0.84
CA GLU A 57 0.31 -18.45 1.60
C GLU A 57 0.68 -18.51 3.07
N GLU A 58 1.91 -18.99 3.40
CA GLU A 58 2.43 -19.02 4.77
C GLU A 58 2.33 -17.67 5.48
N ARG A 59 2.65 -16.58 4.77
CA ARG A 59 2.60 -15.22 5.33
C ARG A 59 1.18 -14.80 5.66
N ILE A 60 0.23 -15.05 4.76
CA ILE A 60 -1.17 -14.65 4.95
C ILE A 60 -1.80 -15.47 6.07
N GLU A 61 -1.53 -16.77 6.12
CA GLU A 61 -2.00 -17.65 7.21
C GLU A 61 -1.43 -17.22 8.56
N ALA A 62 -0.15 -16.84 8.62
CA ALA A 62 0.46 -16.31 9.84
C ALA A 62 -0.20 -15.00 10.30
N ASP A 63 -0.55 -14.10 9.37
CA ASP A 63 -1.27 -12.86 9.69
C ASP A 63 -2.72 -13.15 10.16
N LEU A 64 -3.40 -14.15 9.59
CA LEU A 64 -4.73 -14.61 10.04
C LEU A 64 -4.65 -15.23 11.44
N ALA A 65 -3.69 -16.12 11.69
CA ALA A 65 -3.46 -16.71 13.01
C ALA A 65 -3.19 -15.64 14.09
N ALA A 66 -2.35 -14.66 13.77
CA ALA A 66 -2.09 -13.53 14.67
C ALA A 66 -3.33 -12.65 14.90
N SER A 67 -4.26 -12.59 13.94
CA SER A 67 -5.52 -11.85 14.09
C SER A 67 -6.51 -12.61 14.98
N LEU A 68 -6.57 -13.93 14.87
CA LEU A 68 -7.34 -14.82 15.76
C LEU A 68 -6.82 -14.73 17.21
N GLU A 69 -5.51 -14.87 17.42
CA GLU A 69 -4.89 -14.77 18.75
C GLU A 69 -5.18 -13.43 19.44
N ARG A 70 -5.28 -12.36 18.68
CA ARG A 70 -5.58 -11.01 19.19
C ARG A 70 -7.08 -10.73 19.33
N GLY A 71 -7.94 -11.69 19.01
CA GLY A 71 -9.40 -11.51 19.03
C GLY A 71 -9.91 -10.44 18.07
N LYS A 72 -9.23 -10.24 16.94
CA LYS A 72 -9.67 -9.32 15.90
C LYS A 72 -10.64 -9.96 14.91
N ILE A 73 -10.58 -11.25 14.79
CA ILE A 73 -11.49 -12.11 14.01
C ILE A 73 -11.87 -13.31 14.84
N ASP A 74 -13.04 -13.86 14.57
CA ASP A 74 -13.59 -15.06 15.22
C ASP A 74 -13.49 -16.26 14.27
N GLY A 75 -13.75 -17.47 14.78
CA GLY A 75 -13.75 -18.71 14.01
C GLY A 75 -12.43 -19.47 14.14
N ASP A 76 -12.13 -20.28 13.14
CA ASP A 76 -10.96 -21.12 13.11
C ASP A 76 -10.09 -20.81 11.86
N LEU A 77 -8.81 -21.12 11.94
CA LEU A 77 -7.87 -20.77 10.87
C LEU A 77 -8.21 -21.48 9.56
N ASP A 78 -8.68 -22.74 9.63
CA ASP A 78 -9.02 -23.52 8.44
C ASP A 78 -10.23 -22.92 7.69
N GLU A 79 -11.20 -22.34 8.41
CA GLU A 79 -12.34 -21.62 7.80
C GLU A 79 -11.89 -20.37 7.04
N TRP A 80 -10.88 -19.66 7.56
CA TRP A 80 -10.29 -18.52 6.89
C TRP A 80 -9.42 -18.92 5.71
N ALA A 81 -8.59 -19.97 5.86
CA ALA A 81 -7.73 -20.49 4.80
C ALA A 81 -8.54 -20.99 3.58
N GLN A 82 -9.73 -21.58 3.79
CA GLN A 82 -10.62 -22.00 2.69
C GLN A 82 -11.11 -20.84 1.81
N ARG A 83 -11.02 -19.61 2.27
CA ARG A 83 -11.39 -18.39 1.53
C ARG A 83 -10.19 -17.77 0.81
N LEU A 84 -9.01 -18.34 0.96
CA LEU A 84 -7.78 -17.93 0.30
C LEU A 84 -7.43 -18.93 -0.80
N THR A 85 -7.20 -18.43 -2.00
CA THR A 85 -6.60 -19.21 -3.10
C THR A 85 -5.26 -18.57 -3.44
N VAL A 86 -4.18 -19.35 -3.41
CA VAL A 86 -2.86 -18.89 -3.87
C VAL A 86 -2.43 -19.71 -5.06
N SER A 87 -2.06 -19.06 -6.16
CA SER A 87 -1.70 -19.73 -7.41
C SER A 87 -0.60 -18.98 -8.18
N VAL A 88 -0.25 -19.51 -9.34
CA VAL A 88 0.67 -18.91 -10.32
C VAL A 88 -0.02 -18.62 -11.65
N ASP A 89 -1.30 -18.94 -11.77
CA ASP A 89 -2.09 -18.78 -13.00
C ASP A 89 -2.94 -17.51 -12.94
N ARG A 90 -2.68 -16.56 -13.83
CA ARG A 90 -3.48 -15.32 -13.94
C ARG A 90 -4.92 -15.52 -14.40
N ALA A 91 -5.22 -16.66 -15.01
CA ALA A 91 -6.58 -17.02 -15.37
C ALA A 91 -7.50 -17.11 -14.13
N ASP A 92 -6.94 -17.33 -12.93
CA ASP A 92 -7.70 -17.34 -11.67
C ASP A 92 -8.31 -15.98 -11.33
N PHE A 93 -7.84 -14.88 -11.92
CA PHE A 93 -8.45 -13.57 -11.77
C PHE A 93 -9.78 -13.40 -12.51
N ALA A 94 -10.15 -14.32 -13.40
CA ALA A 94 -11.39 -14.24 -14.18
C ALA A 94 -12.66 -14.14 -13.31
N ARG A 95 -12.62 -14.59 -12.06
CA ARG A 95 -13.75 -14.51 -11.13
C ARG A 95 -13.72 -13.30 -10.18
N CYS A 96 -12.64 -12.51 -10.20
CA CYS A 96 -12.47 -11.39 -9.29
C CYS A 96 -13.31 -10.18 -9.68
N ASP A 97 -13.84 -9.48 -8.67
CA ASP A 97 -14.54 -8.21 -8.83
C ASP A 97 -13.57 -7.03 -8.85
N LEU A 98 -12.46 -7.17 -8.12
CA LEU A 98 -11.36 -6.21 -8.04
C LEU A 98 -10.04 -6.98 -8.05
N VAL A 99 -9.04 -6.50 -8.79
CA VAL A 99 -7.65 -6.94 -8.61
C VAL A 99 -6.79 -5.77 -8.20
N VAL A 100 -5.98 -5.97 -7.15
CA VAL A 100 -4.97 -5.01 -6.65
C VAL A 100 -3.58 -5.52 -7.00
N GLU A 101 -2.84 -4.77 -7.80
CA GLU A 101 -1.46 -5.06 -8.14
C GLU A 101 -0.51 -4.59 -7.02
N ALA A 102 0.41 -5.44 -6.59
CA ALA A 102 1.42 -5.18 -5.57
C ALA A 102 2.80 -5.81 -5.94
N VAL A 103 3.15 -5.76 -7.23
CA VAL A 103 4.45 -6.23 -7.74
C VAL A 103 5.55 -5.18 -7.51
N PHE A 104 6.76 -5.45 -8.00
CA PHE A 104 7.91 -4.58 -7.85
C PHE A 104 7.64 -3.15 -8.36
N GLU A 105 8.18 -2.14 -7.66
CA GLU A 105 7.95 -0.71 -7.93
C GLU A 105 8.82 -0.25 -9.10
N ASP A 106 8.41 -0.62 -10.31
CA ASP A 106 9.00 -0.25 -11.59
C ASP A 106 7.89 -0.04 -12.61
N MET A 107 7.94 1.04 -13.37
CA MET A 107 6.88 1.43 -14.30
C MET A 107 6.62 0.37 -15.35
N GLN A 108 7.68 -0.15 -15.99
CA GLN A 108 7.55 -1.13 -17.06
C GLN A 108 7.00 -2.47 -16.53
N VAL A 109 7.48 -2.91 -15.37
CA VAL A 109 7.00 -4.13 -14.70
C VAL A 109 5.52 -4.02 -14.37
N LYS A 110 5.07 -2.86 -13.87
CA LYS A 110 3.66 -2.65 -13.53
C LYS A 110 2.77 -2.57 -14.79
N ILE A 111 3.21 -1.89 -15.83
CA ILE A 111 2.47 -1.82 -17.10
C ILE A 111 2.28 -3.21 -17.68
N GLU A 112 3.34 -4.01 -17.79
CA GLU A 112 3.27 -5.38 -18.29
C GLU A 112 2.33 -6.24 -17.43
N ALA A 113 2.48 -6.18 -16.11
CA ALA A 113 1.69 -6.95 -15.16
C ALA A 113 0.20 -6.58 -15.22
N LEU A 114 -0.13 -5.29 -15.21
CA LEU A 114 -1.51 -4.80 -15.22
C LEU A 114 -2.20 -5.04 -16.56
N THR A 115 -1.49 -4.87 -17.68
CA THR A 115 -2.02 -5.16 -19.02
C THR A 115 -2.34 -6.65 -19.16
N ASP A 116 -1.47 -7.53 -18.67
CA ASP A 116 -1.69 -8.97 -18.70
C ASP A 116 -2.85 -9.38 -17.78
N VAL A 117 -2.94 -8.82 -16.56
CA VAL A 117 -4.08 -9.06 -15.67
C VAL A 117 -5.40 -8.60 -16.31
N GLU A 118 -5.43 -7.42 -16.90
CA GLU A 118 -6.65 -6.87 -17.52
C GLU A 118 -7.22 -7.82 -18.61
N ALA A 119 -6.35 -8.50 -19.34
CA ALA A 119 -6.77 -9.46 -20.37
C ALA A 119 -7.50 -10.69 -19.82
N HIS A 120 -7.32 -10.99 -18.52
CA HIS A 120 -7.99 -12.12 -17.84
C HIS A 120 -9.23 -11.68 -17.05
N LEU A 121 -9.44 -10.37 -16.86
CA LEU A 121 -10.56 -9.85 -16.08
C LEU A 121 -11.86 -9.81 -16.89
N ARG A 122 -12.98 -10.02 -16.20
CA ARG A 122 -14.32 -9.70 -16.72
C ARG A 122 -14.39 -8.22 -17.10
N GLU A 123 -15.27 -7.89 -18.03
CA GLU A 123 -15.47 -6.50 -18.50
C GLU A 123 -15.94 -5.55 -17.39
N ASP A 124 -16.65 -6.06 -16.39
CA ASP A 124 -17.18 -5.30 -15.26
C ASP A 124 -16.27 -5.28 -14.03
N ALA A 125 -15.13 -5.98 -14.04
CA ALA A 125 -14.16 -6.00 -12.96
C ALA A 125 -13.36 -4.70 -12.86
N TRP A 126 -12.83 -4.43 -11.68
CA TRP A 126 -12.00 -3.26 -11.36
C TRP A 126 -10.54 -3.63 -11.20
N LEU A 127 -9.67 -2.69 -11.50
CA LEU A 127 -8.22 -2.86 -11.40
C LEU A 127 -7.62 -1.72 -10.59
N ALA A 128 -6.65 -2.02 -9.73
CA ALA A 128 -5.96 -1.01 -8.95
C ALA A 128 -4.47 -1.33 -8.83
N SER A 129 -3.64 -0.29 -8.68
CA SER A 129 -2.22 -0.45 -8.36
C SER A 129 -1.92 0.07 -6.96
N ASN A 130 -1.10 -0.67 -6.21
CA ASN A 130 -0.58 -0.25 -4.90
C ASN A 130 0.74 0.54 -5.03
N THR A 131 1.01 1.14 -6.18
CA THR A 131 2.21 1.99 -6.33
C THR A 131 2.24 3.11 -5.28
N SER A 132 3.44 3.47 -4.84
CA SER A 132 3.65 4.55 -3.86
C SER A 132 4.02 5.88 -4.51
N SER A 133 4.38 5.90 -5.79
CA SER A 133 4.92 7.10 -6.44
C SER A 133 4.74 7.16 -7.95
N LEU A 134 4.53 6.02 -8.62
CA LEU A 134 4.40 5.98 -10.08
C LEU A 134 3.05 6.53 -10.55
N SER A 135 3.03 7.17 -11.72
CA SER A 135 1.82 7.80 -12.25
C SER A 135 0.75 6.78 -12.63
N ILE A 136 -0.43 6.94 -12.06
CA ILE A 136 -1.64 6.19 -12.40
C ILE A 136 -2.09 6.55 -13.81
N ASP A 137 -1.94 7.82 -14.21
CA ASP A 137 -2.30 8.28 -15.55
C ASP A 137 -1.40 7.66 -16.62
N GLU A 138 -0.10 7.54 -16.36
CA GLU A 138 0.84 6.90 -17.28
C GLU A 138 0.51 5.41 -17.47
N ILE A 139 0.27 4.68 -16.38
CA ILE A 139 -0.14 3.27 -16.42
C ILE A 139 -1.46 3.13 -17.20
N ALA A 140 -2.45 3.99 -16.91
CA ALA A 140 -3.77 3.98 -17.53
C ALA A 140 -3.73 4.07 -19.06
N THR A 141 -2.73 4.77 -19.64
CA THR A 141 -2.58 4.87 -21.10
C THR A 141 -2.31 3.53 -21.80
N HIS A 142 -1.89 2.53 -21.06
CA HIS A 142 -1.61 1.18 -21.57
C HIS A 142 -2.76 0.18 -21.36
N LEU A 143 -3.80 0.57 -20.61
CA LEU A 143 -4.96 -0.28 -20.34
C LEU A 143 -6.07 -0.06 -21.38
N GLN A 144 -6.89 -1.10 -21.57
CA GLN A 144 -8.03 -1.03 -22.49
C GLN A 144 -9.26 -0.37 -21.83
N ARG A 145 -9.34 -0.42 -20.50
CA ARG A 145 -10.46 0.09 -19.69
C ARG A 145 -9.94 1.02 -18.58
N PRO A 146 -9.27 2.12 -18.95
CA PRO A 146 -8.65 3.03 -17.97
C PRO A 146 -9.67 3.65 -17.01
N GLU A 147 -10.94 3.76 -17.38
CA GLU A 147 -12.02 4.20 -16.49
C GLU A 147 -12.28 3.24 -15.33
N ARG A 148 -11.80 2.01 -15.43
CA ARG A 148 -11.90 0.98 -14.38
C ARG A 148 -10.61 0.80 -13.58
N PHE A 149 -9.68 1.74 -13.70
CA PHE A 149 -8.38 1.70 -13.03
C PHE A 149 -8.16 2.89 -12.11
N CYS A 150 -7.58 2.65 -10.92
CA CYS A 150 -7.17 3.68 -9.96
C CYS A 150 -5.94 3.23 -9.15
N GLY A 151 -5.38 4.13 -8.34
CA GLY A 151 -4.41 3.77 -7.31
C GLY A 151 -5.09 3.48 -5.98
N LEU A 152 -4.66 2.40 -5.33
CA LEU A 152 -4.98 2.10 -3.92
C LEU A 152 -3.67 1.94 -3.16
N HIS A 153 -3.13 3.06 -2.69
CA HIS A 153 -1.85 3.10 -2.02
C HIS A 153 -1.99 2.77 -0.54
N TYR A 154 -1.65 1.55 -0.18
CA TYR A 154 -1.63 1.03 1.20
C TYR A 154 -0.29 1.32 1.87
N PHE A 155 -0.28 1.34 3.19
CA PHE A 155 0.89 1.62 4.01
C PHE A 155 1.32 0.42 4.83
N ASN A 156 2.63 0.15 4.84
CA ASN A 156 3.24 -0.93 5.62
C ASN A 156 3.32 -0.58 7.13
N PRO A 157 2.92 -1.49 8.05
CA PRO A 157 2.25 -2.76 7.81
C PRO A 157 0.75 -2.57 7.54
N VAL A 158 0.23 -3.20 6.48
CA VAL A 158 -1.17 -3.01 6.05
C VAL A 158 -2.19 -3.30 7.15
N PRO A 159 -2.06 -4.37 7.98
CA PRO A 159 -3.02 -4.64 9.06
C PRO A 159 -3.06 -3.57 10.16
N ALA A 160 -1.98 -2.81 10.35
CA ALA A 160 -1.88 -1.79 11.40
C ALA A 160 -2.18 -0.38 10.88
N SER A 161 -1.91 -0.11 9.61
CA SER A 161 -2.14 1.20 9.00
C SER A 161 -3.64 1.48 8.85
N LYS A 162 -4.03 2.70 9.21
CA LYS A 162 -5.41 3.18 9.07
C LYS A 162 -5.65 3.99 7.80
N LEU A 163 -4.61 4.23 7.01
CA LEU A 163 -4.66 5.09 5.83
C LEU A 163 -4.60 4.25 4.54
N VAL A 164 -5.41 4.61 3.56
CA VAL A 164 -5.22 4.28 2.14
C VAL A 164 -5.42 5.53 1.32
N GLU A 165 -4.45 5.88 0.49
CA GLU A 165 -4.67 6.92 -0.52
C GLU A 165 -5.37 6.30 -1.73
N VAL A 166 -6.52 6.88 -2.08
CA VAL A 166 -7.29 6.56 -3.28
C VAL A 166 -6.84 7.55 -4.35
N VAL A 167 -6.00 7.08 -5.27
CA VAL A 167 -5.38 7.92 -6.29
C VAL A 167 -6.22 7.89 -7.56
N ILE A 168 -6.74 9.05 -7.95
CA ILE A 168 -7.64 9.22 -9.08
C ILE A 168 -6.89 9.83 -10.24
N GLY A 169 -6.74 9.05 -11.31
CA GLY A 169 -6.21 9.52 -12.58
C GLY A 169 -7.24 10.28 -13.39
N GLU A 170 -6.80 10.94 -14.47
CA GLU A 170 -7.67 11.70 -15.37
C GLU A 170 -8.73 10.84 -16.06
N GLN A 171 -8.42 9.57 -16.30
CA GLN A 171 -9.32 8.62 -16.96
C GLN A 171 -10.12 7.76 -15.97
N THR A 172 -9.81 7.80 -14.66
CA THR A 172 -10.54 7.03 -13.64
C THR A 172 -12.02 7.42 -13.60
N GLY A 173 -12.92 6.45 -13.75
CA GLY A 173 -14.36 6.69 -13.76
C GLY A 173 -14.89 7.13 -12.39
N ALA A 174 -15.92 7.99 -12.40
CA ALA A 174 -16.54 8.50 -11.16
C ALA A 174 -17.16 7.39 -10.30
N GLU A 175 -17.63 6.29 -10.91
CA GLU A 175 -18.15 5.12 -10.22
C GLU A 175 -17.03 4.45 -9.41
N LEU A 176 -15.85 4.22 -10.02
CA LEU A 176 -14.71 3.63 -9.34
C LEU A 176 -14.21 4.51 -8.19
N GLN A 177 -14.18 5.84 -8.37
CA GLN A 177 -13.82 6.76 -7.30
C GLN A 177 -14.75 6.64 -6.09
N ALA A 178 -16.05 6.50 -6.31
CA ALA A 178 -17.03 6.31 -5.24
C ALA A 178 -16.84 4.95 -4.56
N LEU A 179 -16.78 3.87 -5.35
CA LEU A 179 -16.65 2.49 -4.86
C LEU A 179 -15.34 2.27 -4.09
N SER A 180 -14.20 2.74 -4.63
CA SER A 180 -12.90 2.59 -3.97
C SER A 180 -12.85 3.29 -2.61
N THR A 181 -13.52 4.43 -2.49
CA THR A 181 -13.66 5.14 -1.21
C THR A 181 -14.49 4.32 -0.21
N GLU A 182 -15.58 3.70 -0.66
CA GLU A 182 -16.42 2.82 0.18
C GLU A 182 -15.65 1.54 0.57
N TRP A 183 -14.92 0.92 -0.35
CA TRP A 183 -14.11 -0.25 -0.03
C TRP A 183 -13.09 0.04 1.06
N VAL A 184 -12.37 1.16 0.95
CA VAL A 184 -11.39 1.56 1.98
C VAL A 184 -12.06 1.74 3.34
N ARG A 185 -13.26 2.33 3.41
CA ARG A 185 -14.05 2.40 4.65
C ARG A 185 -14.46 1.03 5.16
N GLY A 186 -14.87 0.14 4.24
CA GLY A 186 -15.21 -1.25 4.56
C GLY A 186 -14.04 -2.03 5.15
N LEU A 187 -12.81 -1.72 4.75
CA LEU A 187 -11.59 -2.26 5.37
C LEU A 187 -11.29 -1.68 6.77
N GLY A 188 -12.16 -0.83 7.33
CA GLY A 188 -11.93 -0.14 8.59
C GLY A 188 -10.81 0.92 8.51
N LYS A 189 -10.49 1.39 7.30
CA LYS A 189 -9.43 2.37 7.04
C LYS A 189 -10.01 3.72 6.61
N THR A 190 -9.18 4.76 6.70
CA THR A 190 -9.55 6.11 6.27
C THR A 190 -9.10 6.34 4.83
N PRO A 191 -10.02 6.57 3.88
CA PRO A 191 -9.65 6.94 2.52
C PRO A 191 -9.19 8.39 2.46
N VAL A 192 -8.06 8.63 1.82
CA VAL A 192 -7.61 9.97 1.42
C VAL A 192 -7.62 10.03 -0.09
N VAL A 193 -8.61 10.72 -0.65
CA VAL A 193 -8.77 10.83 -2.10
C VAL A 193 -7.85 11.92 -2.61
N VAL A 194 -6.98 11.55 -3.55
CA VAL A 194 -6.00 12.45 -4.17
C VAL A 194 -6.05 12.31 -5.70
N LYS A 195 -5.74 13.38 -6.40
CA LYS A 195 -5.45 13.30 -7.84
C LYS A 195 -4.08 12.67 -8.06
N ASP A 196 -3.93 11.98 -9.20
CA ASP A 196 -2.61 11.53 -9.61
C ASP A 196 -1.64 12.70 -9.71
N ALA A 197 -0.61 12.65 -8.92
CA ALA A 197 0.47 13.65 -8.88
C ALA A 197 1.71 13.01 -8.26
N PRO A 198 2.92 13.43 -8.64
CA PRO A 198 4.15 12.84 -8.12
C PRO A 198 4.20 12.79 -6.59
N GLY A 199 4.29 11.57 -6.05
CA GLY A 199 4.32 11.28 -4.61
C GLY A 199 2.98 11.43 -3.89
N PHE A 200 1.88 11.58 -4.62
CA PHE A 200 0.52 11.74 -4.09
C PHE A 200 0.46 12.81 -2.99
N ALA A 201 -0.20 12.57 -1.87
CA ALA A 201 -0.17 13.49 -0.74
C ALA A 201 0.87 13.08 0.31
N SER A 202 0.87 11.83 0.74
CA SER A 202 1.66 11.36 1.87
C SER A 202 3.16 11.28 1.57
N SER A 203 3.55 10.66 0.45
CA SER A 203 4.96 10.56 0.07
C SER A 203 5.56 11.93 -0.21
N ARG A 204 4.82 12.79 -0.92
CA ARG A 204 5.27 14.15 -1.24
C ARG A 204 5.49 15.00 0.00
N LEU A 205 4.55 15.01 0.94
CA LEU A 205 4.68 15.75 2.21
C LEU A 205 5.73 15.12 3.12
N GLY A 206 5.71 13.79 3.24
CA GLY A 206 6.67 13.08 4.08
C GLY A 206 8.12 13.27 3.62
N VAL A 207 8.36 13.27 2.31
CA VAL A 207 9.70 13.54 1.75
C VAL A 207 10.08 15.01 1.93
N ALA A 208 9.19 15.96 1.65
CA ALA A 208 9.48 17.38 1.82
C ALA A 208 9.93 17.73 3.26
N ILE A 209 9.22 17.19 4.26
CA ILE A 209 9.57 17.40 5.68
C ILE A 209 10.90 16.69 6.02
N ALA A 210 11.11 15.48 5.51
CA ALA A 210 12.34 14.73 5.77
C ALA A 210 13.56 15.43 5.16
N LEU A 211 13.46 15.89 3.91
CA LEU A 211 14.57 16.58 3.24
C LEU A 211 14.97 17.86 3.99
N GLU A 212 13.99 18.63 4.47
CA GLU A 212 14.28 19.84 5.24
C GLU A 212 14.93 19.51 6.59
N ALA A 213 14.43 18.48 7.29
CA ALA A 213 15.04 18.02 8.54
C ALA A 213 16.49 17.55 8.33
N ILE A 214 16.76 16.85 7.22
CA ILE A 214 18.12 16.39 6.86
C ILE A 214 19.02 17.58 6.53
N ARG A 215 18.55 18.62 5.81
CA ARG A 215 19.30 19.84 5.57
C ARG A 215 19.67 20.56 6.87
N MET A 216 18.77 20.63 7.83
CA MET A 216 19.05 21.21 9.15
C MET A 216 20.18 20.48 9.87
N VAL A 217 20.28 19.15 9.75
CA VAL A 217 21.42 18.38 10.28
C VAL A 217 22.70 18.71 9.51
N GLU A 218 22.64 18.70 8.17
CA GLU A 218 23.78 19.00 7.29
C GLU A 218 24.36 20.40 7.53
N GLU A 219 23.50 21.37 7.76
CA GLU A 219 23.85 22.77 8.04
C GLU A 219 24.28 23.01 9.50
N GLY A 220 24.15 22.00 10.37
CA GLY A 220 24.50 22.11 11.78
C GLY A 220 23.55 23.00 12.60
N VAL A 221 22.29 23.12 12.16
CA VAL A 221 21.27 23.92 12.86
C VAL A 221 20.93 23.33 14.24
N ALA A 222 20.74 22.01 14.31
CA ALA A 222 20.49 21.28 15.55
C ALA A 222 20.86 19.79 15.40
N SER A 223 20.89 19.07 16.54
CA SER A 223 21.04 17.61 16.53
C SER A 223 19.79 16.92 15.97
N PRO A 224 19.91 15.67 15.48
CA PRO A 224 18.75 14.87 15.08
C PRO A 224 17.67 14.78 16.15
N GLU A 225 18.06 14.61 17.40
CA GLU A 225 17.18 14.52 18.56
C GLU A 225 16.39 15.82 18.79
N ASP A 226 17.04 16.97 18.68
CA ASP A 226 16.42 18.27 18.88
C ASP A 226 15.46 18.63 17.74
N ILE A 227 15.81 18.30 16.49
CA ILE A 227 14.93 18.48 15.32
C ILE A 227 13.66 17.63 15.47
N ASP A 228 13.83 16.36 15.81
CA ASP A 228 12.70 15.45 16.02
C ASP A 228 11.84 15.89 17.21
N ALA A 229 12.46 16.30 18.32
CA ALA A 229 11.75 16.81 19.48
C ALA A 229 10.93 18.07 19.15
N ALA A 230 11.44 18.97 18.32
CA ALA A 230 10.71 20.16 17.88
C ALA A 230 9.41 19.80 17.16
N MET A 231 9.43 18.77 16.30
CA MET A 231 8.22 18.32 15.58
C MET A 231 7.27 17.52 16.49
N VAL A 232 7.80 16.65 17.34
CA VAL A 232 6.98 15.84 18.25
C VAL A 232 6.31 16.72 19.31
N LEU A 233 7.05 17.60 19.95
CA LEU A 233 6.53 18.42 21.06
C LEU A 233 5.80 19.68 20.57
N GLY A 234 6.34 20.33 19.53
CA GLY A 234 5.79 21.57 19.00
C GLY A 234 4.56 21.36 18.12
N TYR A 235 4.60 20.38 17.23
CA TYR A 235 3.55 20.12 16.22
C TYR A 235 2.74 18.84 16.49
N LYS A 236 3.04 18.10 17.55
CA LYS A 236 2.34 16.88 17.95
C LYS A 236 2.46 15.73 16.94
N PHE A 237 3.58 15.67 16.23
CA PHE A 237 3.87 14.52 15.39
C PHE A 237 4.06 13.27 16.27
N PRO A 238 3.54 12.11 15.87
CA PRO A 238 3.72 10.88 16.65
C PRO A 238 5.18 10.40 16.66
N VAL A 239 5.94 10.74 15.61
CA VAL A 239 7.36 10.41 15.42
C VAL A 239 8.02 11.59 14.72
N GLY A 240 9.24 11.92 15.09
CA GLY A 240 10.01 12.96 14.43
C GLY A 240 10.43 12.58 13.00
N PRO A 241 10.71 13.57 12.13
CA PRO A 241 10.96 13.33 10.71
C PRO A 241 12.21 12.49 10.42
N LEU A 242 13.26 12.60 11.25
CA LEU A 242 14.50 11.83 11.09
C LEU A 242 14.32 10.39 11.58
N ALA A 243 13.70 10.19 12.75
CA ALA A 243 13.35 8.85 13.22
C ALA A 243 12.37 8.15 12.28
N LEU A 244 11.41 8.88 11.69
CA LEU A 244 10.51 8.32 10.68
C LEU A 244 11.28 7.95 9.39
N THR A 245 12.29 8.72 9.02
CA THR A 245 13.16 8.40 7.88
C THR A 245 13.93 7.11 8.13
N ASP A 246 14.44 6.90 9.33
CA ASP A 246 15.10 5.64 9.72
C ASP A 246 14.15 4.43 9.73
N ILE A 247 12.88 4.63 10.08
CA ILE A 247 11.85 3.57 10.01
C ILE A 247 11.53 3.18 8.57
N VAL A 248 11.38 4.17 7.69
CA VAL A 248 11.06 3.95 6.25
C VAL A 248 12.26 3.37 5.52
N GLY A 249 13.45 3.86 5.82
CA GLY A 249 14.72 3.58 5.17
C GLY A 249 15.18 4.74 4.29
N LEU A 250 16.45 5.15 4.49
CA LEU A 250 17.05 6.27 3.77
C LEU A 250 17.12 6.02 2.26
N ASP A 251 17.43 4.80 1.84
CA ASP A 251 17.47 4.41 0.43
C ASP A 251 16.09 4.52 -0.26
N VAL A 252 15.03 4.10 0.42
CA VAL A 252 13.66 4.25 -0.07
C VAL A 252 13.31 5.73 -0.20
N ARG A 253 13.63 6.53 0.83
CA ARG A 253 13.39 7.98 0.80
C ARG A 253 14.21 8.69 -0.27
N LEU A 254 15.47 8.26 -0.46
CA LEU A 254 16.34 8.80 -1.51
C LEU A 254 15.73 8.56 -2.90
N GLY A 255 15.31 7.34 -3.20
CA GLY A 255 14.69 7.02 -4.48
C GLY A 255 13.42 7.82 -4.75
N ILE A 256 12.55 7.99 -3.73
CA ILE A 256 11.35 8.84 -3.86
C ILE A 256 11.74 10.31 -4.06
N ALA A 257 12.75 10.83 -3.34
CA ALA A 257 13.19 12.21 -3.48
C ALA A 257 13.76 12.49 -4.89
N GLU A 258 14.57 11.60 -5.43
CA GLU A 258 15.12 11.69 -6.80
C GLU A 258 14.00 11.66 -7.85
N TYR A 259 13.01 10.79 -7.68
CA TYR A 259 11.83 10.79 -8.54
C TYR A 259 11.07 12.13 -8.44
N LEU A 260 10.81 12.62 -7.22
CA LEU A 260 10.14 13.90 -7.03
C LEU A 260 10.95 15.09 -7.57
N GLU A 261 12.27 15.06 -7.45
CA GLU A 261 13.15 16.07 -8.05
C GLU A 261 12.99 16.10 -9.58
N SER A 262 12.99 14.92 -10.22
CA SER A 262 12.83 14.81 -11.68
C SER A 262 11.49 15.36 -12.17
N GLN A 263 10.43 15.25 -11.36
CA GLN A 263 9.07 15.67 -11.71
C GLN A 263 8.71 17.09 -11.25
N LEU A 264 9.21 17.52 -10.11
CA LEU A 264 8.79 18.75 -9.42
C LEU A 264 9.93 19.76 -9.23
N GLY A 265 11.13 19.41 -9.67
CA GLY A 265 12.31 20.27 -9.66
C GLY A 265 13.09 20.30 -8.33
N GLU A 266 14.08 21.16 -8.30
CA GLU A 266 15.16 21.24 -7.29
C GLU A 266 14.68 21.30 -5.82
N ARG A 267 13.45 21.74 -5.55
CA ARG A 267 12.90 21.75 -4.19
C ARG A 267 12.87 20.38 -3.51
N PHE A 268 12.94 19.29 -4.30
CA PHE A 268 13.02 17.93 -3.82
C PHE A 268 14.41 17.30 -3.98
N ALA A 269 15.43 18.10 -4.36
CA ALA A 269 16.80 17.61 -4.46
C ALA A 269 17.27 17.02 -3.12
N PRO A 270 17.69 15.76 -3.09
CA PRO A 270 18.21 15.15 -1.87
C PRO A 270 19.48 15.84 -1.37
N PRO A 271 19.57 16.19 -0.06
CA PRO A 271 20.81 16.71 0.54
C PRO A 271 21.97 15.74 0.38
N GLN A 272 23.20 16.28 0.32
CA GLN A 272 24.40 15.44 0.15
C GLN A 272 24.58 14.48 1.32
N LEU A 273 24.26 14.91 2.55
CA LEU A 273 24.29 14.05 3.73
C LEU A 273 23.47 12.77 3.55
N MET A 274 22.26 12.87 2.95
CA MET A 274 21.40 11.71 2.70
C MET A 274 22.04 10.73 1.71
N ARG A 275 22.62 11.25 0.61
CA ARG A 275 23.33 10.44 -0.38
C ARG A 275 24.54 9.73 0.24
N ASP A 276 25.32 10.44 1.06
CA ASP A 276 26.48 9.91 1.74
C ASP A 276 26.12 8.81 2.76
N MET A 277 25.04 8.99 3.52
CA MET A 277 24.56 7.98 4.46
C MET A 277 24.13 6.70 3.72
N VAL A 278 23.37 6.83 2.63
CA VAL A 278 22.98 5.68 1.80
C VAL A 278 24.21 4.97 1.22
N ALA A 279 25.19 5.73 0.72
CA ALA A 279 26.44 5.15 0.18
C ALA A 279 27.26 4.40 1.25
N ARG A 280 27.18 4.80 2.53
CA ARG A 280 27.83 4.09 3.65
C ARG A 280 27.00 2.91 4.18
N GLY A 281 25.79 2.66 3.64
CA GLY A 281 24.89 1.62 4.13
C GLY A 281 24.19 1.97 5.46
N GLU A 282 24.16 3.23 5.85
CA GLU A 282 23.43 3.74 7.01
C GLU A 282 21.96 3.99 6.61
N LEU A 283 21.18 2.90 6.51
CA LEU A 283 19.84 2.91 5.92
C LEU A 283 18.70 3.03 6.96
N GLY A 284 19.03 3.30 8.21
CA GLY A 284 18.09 3.34 9.32
C GLY A 284 17.93 1.99 10.03
N ARG A 285 16.76 1.72 10.59
CA ARG A 285 16.50 0.53 11.42
C ARG A 285 16.88 -0.78 10.75
N LYS A 286 16.64 -0.92 9.45
CA LYS A 286 16.92 -2.17 8.72
C LYS A 286 18.40 -2.52 8.61
N SER A 287 19.30 -1.53 8.75
CA SER A 287 20.74 -1.72 8.76
C SER A 287 21.36 -1.57 10.14
N GLY A 288 20.56 -1.33 11.19
CA GLY A 288 21.01 -1.08 12.55
C GLY A 288 21.50 0.35 12.80
N LYS A 289 21.63 1.18 11.76
CA LYS A 289 22.13 2.55 11.85
C LYS A 289 21.50 3.46 10.80
N GLY A 290 21.17 4.69 11.21
CA GLY A 290 20.70 5.78 10.39
C GLY A 290 21.07 7.11 11.04
N PHE A 291 20.10 8.01 11.21
CA PHE A 291 20.27 9.19 12.07
C PHE A 291 20.40 8.81 13.54
N TYR A 292 19.89 7.64 13.90
CA TYR A 292 19.99 7.03 15.21
C TYR A 292 20.71 5.68 15.14
N ASP A 293 21.20 5.23 16.29
CA ASP A 293 21.79 3.92 16.47
C ASP A 293 20.71 2.94 16.98
N TYR A 294 20.59 1.78 16.33
CA TYR A 294 19.61 0.73 16.63
C TYR A 294 20.28 -0.61 16.95
N SER A 295 21.63 -0.60 17.15
CA SER A 295 22.42 -1.80 17.48
C SER A 295 22.16 -2.32 18.91
#